data_51badf43dbc0986cbf4446b87c888d20
#
_entry.id   51badf43dbc0986cbf4446b87c888d20
#
_cell.length_a   1.000
_cell.length_b   1.000
_cell.length_c   1.000
_cell.angle_alpha   90.00
_cell.angle_beta   90.00
_cell.angle_gamma   90.00
#
_symmetry.space_group_name_H-M   'P 1'
#
loop_
_entity.id
_entity.type
_entity.pdbx_description
1 polymer ?
#
loop_
_entity_poly.entity_id
_entity_poly.type
_entity_poly.pdbx_seq_one_letter_code
_entity_poly.pdbx_strand_id
1 'polypeptide(L)'
;MGLFTRYAMDALMKTSHPEVIRRQCWNLHPHRTPCTACKDICPYGDAIFTRPNLVKDWDPCTDCGLCVSACRSGCIVPSPEQVQRDTSLADTDNDTLWLGCEKSTRKNTAVRTCIASFSWEALAYLALNKKLVLDLTPCGECENDVCAAQLRKELTRLVEFLGPQLFESRVTLAYEQDEAPYHVQELSRREMFSHMTEGSRAGTKKLLQMLPGLRSEEDSAADFRLMLHQRTKQLKAASETPLRYGWYLPNFTQKCFGCGKCEKACRSGALKLEDMPDGQTRVVVTPWKCSECGVCVAACSNSGIDGMKLRQLTTLGPVSVYKCSKTLCADCGKPIAPNSSEGICSVCRIKRRTKQRQEEAAARAKERIAEREARKACLLYTSPSPRD
;
A
#
# COMPACT_ATOMS: atom_id res chain seq x y z
N MET A 1 34.75 22.16 -15.55
CA MET A 1 33.58 21.35 -15.21
C MET A 1 32.37 21.88 -15.98
N GLY A 2 31.84 21.11 -16.91
CA GLY A 2 30.83 21.58 -17.84
C GLY A 2 29.46 21.76 -17.16
N LEU A 3 28.61 22.60 -17.77
CA LEU A 3 27.22 22.87 -17.32
C LEU A 3 26.42 21.57 -17.12
N PHE A 4 26.68 20.53 -17.90
CA PHE A 4 26.07 19.21 -17.82
C PHE A 4 26.41 18.46 -16.54
N THR A 5 27.64 18.56 -16.05
CA THR A 5 28.07 17.93 -14.77
C THR A 5 27.47 18.64 -13.57
N ARG A 6 27.28 19.97 -13.63
CA ARG A 6 26.58 20.73 -12.59
C ARG A 6 25.08 20.38 -12.54
N TYR A 7 24.43 20.28 -13.69
CA TYR A 7 23.01 19.89 -13.77
C TYR A 7 22.77 18.44 -13.31
N ALA A 8 23.69 17.53 -13.63
CA ALA A 8 23.63 16.13 -13.17
C ALA A 8 23.91 16.02 -11.66
N MET A 9 24.84 16.83 -11.13
CA MET A 9 25.10 16.89 -9.68
C MET A 9 23.95 17.57 -8.91
N ASP A 10 23.36 18.64 -9.44
CA ASP A 10 22.16 19.25 -8.85
C ASP A 10 20.94 18.33 -8.90
N ALA A 11 20.79 17.57 -9.98
CA ALA A 11 19.74 16.54 -10.07
C ALA A 11 19.99 15.37 -9.11
N LEU A 12 21.25 14.97 -8.89
CA LEU A 12 21.64 13.96 -7.91
C LEU A 12 21.50 14.47 -6.46
N MET A 13 21.77 15.76 -6.22
CA MET A 13 21.56 16.36 -4.89
C MET A 13 20.06 16.58 -4.55
N LYS A 14 19.20 16.68 -5.55
CA LYS A 14 17.73 16.81 -5.35
C LYS A 14 17.00 15.49 -5.05
N THR A 15 17.68 14.36 -4.98
CA THR A 15 17.08 13.03 -4.75
C THR A 15 17.07 12.60 -3.28
N SER A 16 17.45 13.47 -2.33
CA SER A 16 17.48 13.13 -0.90
C SER A 16 16.10 13.12 -0.21
N HIS A 17 15.03 13.49 -0.93
CA HIS A 17 13.70 13.60 -0.34
C HIS A 17 12.85 12.34 -0.57
N PRO A 18 11.89 12.06 0.33
CA PRO A 18 10.93 10.98 0.13
C PRO A 18 10.14 11.14 -1.17
N GLU A 19 9.90 10.03 -1.88
CA GLU A 19 9.10 10.03 -3.09
C GLU A 19 7.60 9.89 -2.77
N VAL A 20 6.74 10.52 -3.60
CA VAL A 20 5.29 10.45 -3.43
C VAL A 20 4.64 9.71 -4.60
N ILE A 21 4.18 8.48 -4.34
CA ILE A 21 3.42 7.67 -5.29
C ILE A 21 1.94 8.00 -5.15
N ARG A 22 1.53 9.12 -5.75
CA ARG A 22 0.18 9.70 -5.57
C ARG A 22 -0.95 8.69 -5.72
N ARG A 23 -0.87 7.76 -6.69
CA ARG A 23 -1.91 6.75 -6.94
C ARG A 23 -2.20 5.86 -5.74
N GLN A 24 -1.24 5.67 -4.83
CA GLN A 24 -1.41 4.86 -3.63
C GLN A 24 -1.99 5.64 -2.45
N CYS A 25 -2.12 6.95 -2.56
CA CYS A 25 -2.65 7.76 -1.47
C CYS A 25 -4.10 7.39 -1.14
N TRP A 26 -4.33 7.19 0.14
CA TRP A 26 -5.64 6.91 0.69
C TRP A 26 -6.70 7.98 0.32
N ASN A 27 -6.31 9.26 0.27
CA ASN A 27 -7.21 10.38 -0.06
C ASN A 27 -7.71 10.39 -1.52
N LEU A 28 -7.12 9.57 -2.40
CA LEU A 28 -7.60 9.41 -3.77
C LEU A 28 -8.71 8.35 -3.90
N HIS A 29 -9.06 7.68 -2.79
CA HIS A 29 -10.14 6.69 -2.80
C HIS A 29 -11.45 7.34 -2.32
N PRO A 30 -12.50 7.35 -3.14
CA PRO A 30 -13.82 7.75 -2.70
C PRO A 30 -14.27 6.83 -1.54
N HIS A 31 -15.03 7.32 -0.60
CA HIS A 31 -15.54 6.58 0.57
C HIS A 31 -14.55 6.38 1.74
N ARG A 32 -13.49 7.18 1.82
CA ARG A 32 -12.56 7.14 2.95
C ARG A 32 -12.55 8.45 3.72
N THR A 33 -12.35 8.35 5.04
CA THR A 33 -12.04 9.51 5.88
C THR A 33 -10.74 10.13 5.40
N PRO A 34 -10.66 11.46 5.25
CA PRO A 34 -9.41 12.12 4.88
C PRO A 34 -8.26 11.72 5.81
N CYS A 35 -7.10 11.42 5.23
CA CYS A 35 -5.89 11.09 5.96
C CYS A 35 -4.94 12.28 5.92
N THR A 36 -4.43 12.70 7.08
CA THR A 36 -3.50 13.82 7.24
C THR A 36 -2.14 13.40 7.81
N ALA A 37 -1.94 12.09 8.04
CA ALA A 37 -0.82 11.55 8.81
C ALA A 37 0.57 12.04 8.37
N CYS A 38 0.84 12.16 7.07
CA CYS A 38 2.13 12.62 6.56
C CYS A 38 2.37 14.11 6.83
N LYS A 39 1.30 14.92 6.84
CA LYS A 39 1.37 16.34 7.14
C LYS A 39 1.49 16.58 8.64
N ASP A 40 0.70 15.88 9.44
CA ASP A 40 0.61 16.07 10.89
C ASP A 40 1.88 15.65 11.63
N ILE A 41 2.57 14.61 11.13
CA ILE A 41 3.81 14.13 11.76
C ILE A 41 5.04 14.93 11.34
N CYS A 42 4.98 15.65 10.23
CA CYS A 42 6.12 16.38 9.71
C CYS A 42 6.30 17.70 10.48
N PRO A 43 7.52 17.99 11.03
CA PRO A 43 7.80 19.27 11.67
C PRO A 43 7.56 20.47 10.75
N TYR A 44 7.67 20.27 9.45
CA TYR A 44 7.50 21.27 8.39
C TYR A 44 6.27 21.00 7.53
N GLY A 45 5.24 20.32 8.08
CA GLY A 45 4.12 19.80 7.31
C GLY A 45 3.37 20.86 6.49
N ASP A 46 3.16 22.05 7.05
CA ASP A 46 2.50 23.15 6.34
C ASP A 46 3.37 23.80 5.26
N ALA A 47 4.70 23.78 5.42
CA ALA A 47 5.62 24.28 4.42
C ALA A 47 5.79 23.31 3.25
N ILE A 48 5.85 22.01 3.54
CA ILE A 48 6.08 20.95 2.54
C ILE A 48 4.81 20.55 1.82
N PHE A 49 3.69 20.40 2.53
CA PHE A 49 2.44 19.85 1.99
C PHE A 49 1.35 20.90 1.89
N THR A 50 0.84 21.20 0.70
CA THR A 50 -0.40 22.00 0.53
C THR A 50 -1.60 21.22 1.07
N ARG A 51 -1.67 19.93 0.72
CA ARG A 51 -2.63 18.93 1.20
C ARG A 51 -1.88 17.63 1.41
N PRO A 52 -2.40 16.67 2.21
CA PRO A 52 -1.83 15.34 2.26
C PRO A 52 -1.60 14.80 0.84
N ASN A 53 -0.43 14.22 0.57
CA ASN A 53 0.06 13.72 -0.73
C ASN A 53 0.30 14.77 -1.83
N LEU A 54 0.13 16.04 -1.57
CA LEU A 54 0.41 17.10 -2.52
C LEU A 54 1.55 17.98 -1.98
N VAL A 55 2.75 17.68 -2.42
CA VAL A 55 3.94 18.45 -2.09
C VAL A 55 3.89 19.79 -2.79
N LYS A 56 4.14 20.84 -2.02
CA LYS A 56 4.30 22.21 -2.50
C LYS A 56 5.78 22.47 -2.80
N ASP A 57 6.61 22.17 -1.82
CA ASP A 57 8.04 22.44 -1.84
C ASP A 57 8.78 21.45 -0.95
N TRP A 58 9.93 20.95 -1.39
CA TRP A 58 10.79 20.08 -0.61
C TRP A 58 11.94 20.81 0.09
N ASP A 59 12.18 22.09 -0.22
CA ASP A 59 13.33 22.83 0.35
C ASP A 59 13.40 22.78 1.89
N PRO A 60 12.29 22.82 2.65
CA PRO A 60 12.34 22.68 4.10
C PRO A 60 12.55 21.24 4.58
N CYS A 61 12.58 20.25 3.70
CA CYS A 61 12.68 18.83 4.09
C CYS A 61 14.07 18.49 4.60
N THR A 62 14.14 17.87 5.78
CA THR A 62 15.38 17.37 6.40
C THR A 62 15.64 15.89 6.15
N ASP A 63 14.88 15.23 5.29
CA ASP A 63 14.93 13.77 5.01
C ASP A 63 14.87 12.92 6.30
N CYS A 64 14.12 13.38 7.30
CA CYS A 64 14.00 12.69 8.57
C CYS A 64 13.24 11.36 8.50
N GLY A 65 12.42 11.13 7.44
CA GLY A 65 11.69 9.89 7.22
C GLY A 65 10.39 9.71 8.03
N LEU A 66 10.01 10.64 8.90
CA LEU A 66 8.79 10.51 9.71
C LEU A 66 7.51 10.37 8.89
N CYS A 67 7.41 11.11 7.77
CA CYS A 67 6.26 11.00 6.87
C CYS A 67 6.18 9.63 6.15
N VAL A 68 7.32 8.97 5.96
CA VAL A 68 7.41 7.62 5.39
C VAL A 68 6.81 6.61 6.38
N SER A 69 7.27 6.61 7.63
CA SER A 69 6.76 5.69 8.66
C SER A 69 5.27 5.92 8.94
N ALA A 70 4.79 7.18 8.90
CA ALA A 70 3.39 7.50 9.12
C ALA A 70 2.46 7.12 7.96
N CYS A 71 2.99 6.90 6.75
CA CYS A 71 2.19 6.66 5.55
C CYS A 71 1.72 5.21 5.42
N ARG A 72 0.61 4.83 6.05
CA ARG A 72 0.04 3.48 6.01
C ARG A 72 -0.26 2.95 4.62
N SER A 73 -0.54 3.83 3.65
CA SER A 73 -0.86 3.39 2.28
C SER A 73 0.38 3.08 1.44
N GLY A 74 1.58 3.40 1.93
CA GLY A 74 2.81 3.33 1.15
C GLY A 74 2.86 4.35 0.01
N CYS A 75 2.11 5.45 0.13
CA CYS A 75 2.14 6.54 -0.85
C CYS A 75 3.44 7.35 -0.75
N ILE A 76 3.97 7.53 0.46
CA ILE A 76 5.27 8.16 0.68
C ILE A 76 6.27 7.05 0.95
N VAL A 77 7.30 6.99 0.13
CA VAL A 77 8.37 5.99 0.23
C VAL A 77 9.69 6.68 0.55
N PRO A 78 10.63 5.99 1.22
CA PRO A 78 11.92 6.59 1.57
C PRO A 78 12.69 6.98 0.33
N SER A 79 13.57 7.99 0.46
CA SER A 79 14.52 8.30 -0.58
C SER A 79 15.48 7.12 -0.86
N PRO A 80 16.02 6.99 -2.07
CA PRO A 80 17.00 5.95 -2.39
C PRO A 80 18.20 5.95 -1.43
N GLU A 81 18.66 7.12 -1.02
CA GLU A 81 19.77 7.29 -0.08
C GLU A 81 19.38 6.79 1.32
N GLN A 82 18.14 7.03 1.75
CA GLN A 82 17.65 6.53 3.02
C GLN A 82 17.57 4.99 3.01
N VAL A 83 17.04 4.41 1.92
CA VAL A 83 17.01 2.94 1.75
C VAL A 83 18.41 2.36 1.77
N GLN A 84 19.36 2.98 1.06
CA GLN A 84 20.74 2.52 1.03
C GLN A 84 21.40 2.59 2.41
N ARG A 85 21.21 3.68 3.15
CA ARG A 85 21.72 3.82 4.54
C ARG A 85 21.18 2.72 5.43
N ASP A 86 19.86 2.47 5.38
CA ASP A 86 19.23 1.47 6.25
C ASP A 86 19.63 0.04 5.88
N THR A 87 19.76 -0.25 4.60
CA THR A 87 20.14 -1.59 4.14
C THR A 87 21.61 -1.89 4.42
N SER A 88 22.49 -0.89 4.32
CA SER A 88 23.91 -1.07 4.63
C SER A 88 24.16 -1.41 6.11
N LEU A 89 23.23 -1.07 7.02
CA LEU A 89 23.32 -1.50 8.41
C LEU A 89 23.27 -3.03 8.56
N ALA A 90 22.56 -3.72 7.68
CA ALA A 90 22.51 -5.19 7.71
C ALA A 90 23.83 -5.84 7.27
N ASP A 91 24.65 -5.13 6.50
CA ASP A 91 25.94 -5.61 5.95
C ASP A 91 27.13 -5.29 6.86
N THR A 92 26.91 -4.60 8.00
CA THR A 92 27.98 -4.30 8.97
C THR A 92 28.46 -5.59 9.66
N ASP A 93 29.71 -5.62 10.12
CA ASP A 93 30.29 -6.77 10.85
C ASP A 93 29.70 -6.95 12.27
N ASN A 94 29.00 -5.93 12.77
CA ASN A 94 28.38 -5.98 14.08
C ASN A 94 27.17 -6.93 14.11
N ASP A 95 27.12 -7.88 15.05
CA ASP A 95 25.97 -8.76 15.25
C ASP A 95 24.76 -8.02 15.85
N THR A 96 25.00 -6.90 16.51
CA THR A 96 23.99 -6.09 17.18
C THR A 96 24.03 -4.65 16.67
N LEU A 97 22.89 -4.13 16.24
CA LEU A 97 22.72 -2.76 15.80
C LEU A 97 22.03 -1.94 16.88
N TRP A 98 22.64 -0.81 17.22
CA TRP A 98 22.07 0.18 18.12
C TRP A 98 21.45 1.30 17.30
N LEU A 99 20.15 1.48 17.44
CA LEU A 99 19.38 2.49 16.72
C LEU A 99 18.87 3.53 17.71
N GLY A 100 19.15 4.80 17.47
CA GLY A 100 18.74 5.87 18.34
C GLY A 100 18.31 7.14 17.61
N CYS A 101 17.98 8.17 18.37
CA CYS A 101 17.68 9.49 17.83
C CYS A 101 18.79 10.50 18.21
N GLU A 102 18.74 11.69 17.58
CA GLU A 102 19.72 12.76 17.81
C GLU A 102 19.77 13.26 19.27
N LYS A 103 18.71 13.02 20.05
CA LYS A 103 18.67 13.34 21.49
C LYS A 103 19.35 12.28 22.37
N SER A 104 19.75 11.14 21.81
CA SER A 104 20.41 10.08 22.55
C SER A 104 21.80 10.50 22.99
N THR A 105 22.12 10.26 24.24
CA THR A 105 23.47 10.44 24.80
C THR A 105 24.37 9.23 24.53
N ARG A 106 23.80 8.12 24.04
CA ARG A 106 24.54 6.92 23.67
C ARG A 106 25.14 7.05 22.29
N LYS A 107 26.25 6.34 22.08
CA LYS A 107 26.83 6.18 20.74
C LYS A 107 26.08 5.04 20.02
N ASN A 108 25.12 5.39 19.19
CA ASN A 108 24.33 4.43 18.41
C ASN A 108 25.02 4.10 17.07
N THR A 109 24.76 2.89 16.53
CA THR A 109 25.24 2.48 15.21
C THR A 109 24.61 3.34 14.13
N ALA A 110 23.32 3.64 14.27
CA ALA A 110 22.59 4.55 13.41
C ALA A 110 21.76 5.53 14.23
N VAL A 111 21.88 6.80 13.87
CA VAL A 111 21.17 7.91 14.51
C VAL A 111 20.25 8.56 13.49
N ARG A 112 19.02 8.84 13.91
CA ARG A 112 18.05 9.61 13.14
C ARG A 112 17.51 10.76 13.96
N THR A 113 16.89 11.73 13.31
CA THR A 113 16.19 12.83 13.99
C THR A 113 15.20 12.31 15.02
N CYS A 114 14.50 11.25 14.69
CA CYS A 114 13.67 10.51 15.63
C CYS A 114 13.66 9.02 15.27
N ILE A 115 13.72 8.14 16.28
CA ILE A 115 13.67 6.69 16.09
C ILE A 115 12.34 6.23 15.47
N ALA A 116 11.25 6.99 15.66
CA ALA A 116 9.95 6.74 15.03
C ALA A 116 9.96 6.86 13.50
N SER A 117 11.05 7.36 12.91
CA SER A 117 11.22 7.43 11.46
C SER A 117 11.58 6.08 10.81
N PHE A 118 12.04 5.10 11.61
CA PHE A 118 12.17 3.74 11.10
C PHE A 118 10.78 3.12 10.94
N SER A 119 10.41 2.78 9.73
CA SER A 119 9.18 2.02 9.50
C SER A 119 9.31 0.59 10.05
N TRP A 120 8.21 -0.04 10.40
CA TRP A 120 8.23 -1.42 10.89
C TRP A 120 8.85 -2.38 9.87
N GLU A 121 8.71 -2.11 8.55
CA GLU A 121 9.34 -2.89 7.50
C GLU A 121 10.86 -2.79 7.54
N ALA A 122 11.39 -1.59 7.77
CA ALA A 122 12.83 -1.38 7.92
C ALA A 122 13.36 -2.09 9.17
N LEU A 123 12.68 -1.91 10.31
CA LEU A 123 13.03 -2.59 11.56
C LEU A 123 12.95 -4.11 11.42
N ALA A 124 11.92 -4.63 10.75
CA ALA A 124 11.76 -6.06 10.52
C ALA A 124 12.89 -6.62 9.64
N TYR A 125 13.25 -5.91 8.57
CA TYR A 125 14.38 -6.31 7.72
C TYR A 125 15.68 -6.37 8.51
N LEU A 126 15.97 -5.35 9.31
CA LEU A 126 17.16 -5.32 10.16
C LEU A 126 17.12 -6.43 11.23
N ALA A 127 16.00 -6.65 11.90
CA ALA A 127 15.84 -7.68 12.92
C ALA A 127 15.99 -9.12 12.37
N LEU A 128 15.60 -9.35 11.12
CA LEU A 128 15.82 -10.64 10.46
C LEU A 128 17.28 -10.89 10.05
N ASN A 129 18.11 -9.86 10.06
CA ASN A 129 19.53 -9.96 9.73
C ASN A 129 20.43 -9.84 10.97
N LYS A 130 20.07 -9.00 11.93
CA LYS A 130 20.89 -8.64 13.09
C LYS A 130 20.03 -8.62 14.37
N LYS A 131 20.67 -8.56 15.53
CA LYS A 131 19.99 -8.14 16.77
C LYS A 131 19.87 -6.64 16.79
N LEU A 132 18.73 -6.14 17.24
CA LEU A 132 18.47 -4.69 17.36
C LEU A 132 18.39 -4.28 18.82
N VAL A 133 19.02 -3.18 19.15
CA VAL A 133 18.77 -2.44 20.40
C VAL A 133 18.22 -1.08 20.01
N LEU A 134 16.99 -0.80 20.40
CA LEU A 134 16.34 0.49 20.16
C LEU A 134 16.57 1.36 21.41
N ASP A 135 17.37 2.41 21.25
CA ASP A 135 17.65 3.36 22.35
C ASP A 135 16.47 4.31 22.53
N LEU A 136 15.66 4.02 23.52
CA LEU A 136 14.47 4.78 23.90
C LEU A 136 14.70 5.65 25.12
N THR A 137 15.94 5.75 25.62
CA THR A 137 16.26 6.59 26.79
C THR A 137 15.76 8.03 26.66
N PRO A 138 15.88 8.70 25.49
CA PRO A 138 15.37 10.07 25.34
C PRO A 138 13.84 10.15 25.26
N CYS A 139 13.15 9.03 25.01
CA CYS A 139 11.71 9.06 24.74
C CYS A 139 10.88 9.35 25.99
N GLY A 140 11.39 9.05 27.19
CA GLY A 140 10.72 9.32 28.46
C GLY A 140 10.49 10.80 28.75
N GLU A 141 11.42 11.65 28.32
CA GLU A 141 11.41 13.11 28.50
C GLU A 141 11.13 13.87 27.20
N CYS A 142 10.74 13.14 26.12
CA CYS A 142 10.53 13.74 24.82
C CYS A 142 9.17 14.44 24.76
N GLU A 143 9.18 15.75 24.54
CA GLU A 143 7.95 16.56 24.41
C GLU A 143 7.12 16.27 23.16
N ASN A 144 7.60 15.40 22.25
CA ASN A 144 6.93 15.12 20.98
C ASN A 144 6.04 13.87 21.07
N ASP A 145 4.82 14.05 21.57
CA ASP A 145 3.82 12.98 21.72
C ASP A 145 3.43 12.31 20.40
N VAL A 146 3.46 13.03 19.30
CA VAL A 146 3.12 12.50 17.96
C VAL A 146 4.14 11.46 17.53
N CYS A 147 5.43 11.72 17.75
CA CYS A 147 6.51 10.78 17.46
C CYS A 147 6.42 9.54 18.37
N ALA A 148 6.15 9.73 19.67
CA ALA A 148 5.97 8.62 20.60
C ALA A 148 4.78 7.73 20.23
N ALA A 149 3.66 8.33 19.82
CA ALA A 149 2.50 7.60 19.34
C ALA A 149 2.80 6.83 18.04
N GLN A 150 3.58 7.42 17.12
CA GLN A 150 4.00 6.76 15.89
C GLN A 150 4.94 5.58 16.20
N LEU A 151 5.93 5.77 17.04
CA LEU A 151 6.84 4.68 17.45
C LEU A 151 6.07 3.48 18.03
N ARG A 152 5.12 3.73 18.93
CA ARG A 152 4.27 2.64 19.45
C ARG A 152 3.55 1.86 18.37
N LYS A 153 3.05 2.54 17.32
CA LYS A 153 2.40 1.87 16.18
C LYS A 153 3.37 1.00 15.39
N GLU A 154 4.57 1.52 15.13
CA GLU A 154 5.61 0.78 14.39
C GLU A 154 6.08 -0.45 15.19
N LEU A 155 6.31 -0.31 16.49
CA LEU A 155 6.69 -1.42 17.36
C LEU A 155 5.58 -2.47 17.48
N THR A 156 4.33 -2.05 17.67
CA THR A 156 3.18 -2.97 17.67
C THR A 156 3.13 -3.78 16.38
N ARG A 157 3.28 -3.12 15.24
CA ARG A 157 3.25 -3.78 13.94
C ARG A 157 4.45 -4.72 13.74
N LEU A 158 5.63 -4.33 14.26
CA LEU A 158 6.83 -5.17 14.25
C LEU A 158 6.63 -6.45 15.07
N VAL A 159 6.05 -6.35 16.28
CA VAL A 159 5.71 -7.51 17.11
C VAL A 159 4.70 -8.42 16.41
N GLU A 160 3.67 -7.85 15.78
CA GLU A 160 2.68 -8.63 15.02
C GLU A 160 3.30 -9.36 13.82
N PHE A 161 4.31 -8.74 13.17
CA PHE A 161 5.01 -9.34 12.04
C PHE A 161 5.95 -10.46 12.49
N LEU A 162 6.84 -10.22 13.45
CA LEU A 162 7.83 -11.18 13.90
C LEU A 162 7.22 -12.30 14.79
N GLY A 163 6.13 -11.98 15.48
CA GLY A 163 5.63 -12.76 16.61
C GLY A 163 6.45 -12.51 17.89
N PRO A 164 5.85 -12.73 19.09
CA PRO A 164 6.47 -12.35 20.35
C PRO A 164 7.83 -13.01 20.57
N GLN A 165 7.95 -14.30 20.33
CA GLN A 165 9.19 -15.05 20.57
C GLN A 165 10.37 -14.57 19.73
N LEU A 166 10.13 -14.34 18.43
CA LEU A 166 11.20 -13.85 17.55
C LEU A 166 11.51 -12.38 17.87
N PHE A 167 10.51 -11.58 18.18
CA PHE A 167 10.72 -10.20 18.60
C PHE A 167 11.62 -10.14 19.85
N GLU A 168 11.30 -10.83 20.93
CA GLU A 168 12.08 -10.86 22.16
C GLU A 168 13.52 -11.35 21.94
N SER A 169 13.72 -12.30 21.03
CA SER A 169 15.08 -12.83 20.73
C SER A 169 15.91 -11.88 19.86
N ARG A 170 15.29 -10.94 19.14
CA ARG A 170 15.94 -10.10 18.14
C ARG A 170 15.92 -8.61 18.43
N VAL A 171 15.00 -8.14 19.26
CA VAL A 171 14.80 -6.70 19.51
C VAL A 171 14.80 -6.43 21.02
N THR A 172 15.70 -5.58 21.45
CA THR A 172 15.76 -5.08 22.83
C THR A 172 15.33 -3.60 22.82
N LEU A 173 14.47 -3.22 23.76
CA LEU A 173 14.06 -1.84 23.98
C LEU A 173 14.81 -1.32 25.21
N ALA A 174 15.76 -0.39 25.02
CA ALA A 174 16.58 0.16 26.10
C ALA A 174 15.97 1.50 26.56
N TYR A 175 15.43 1.51 27.77
CA TYR A 175 14.84 2.70 28.39
C TYR A 175 15.79 3.40 29.37
N GLU A 176 16.74 2.66 29.96
CA GLU A 176 17.71 3.16 30.93
C GLU A 176 19.14 3.02 30.42
N GLN A 177 20.06 3.83 30.94
CA GLN A 177 21.43 3.87 30.42
C GLN A 177 22.22 2.57 30.63
N ASP A 178 21.86 1.75 31.62
CA ASP A 178 22.62 0.57 32.03
C ASP A 178 22.11 -0.77 31.47
N GLU A 179 21.05 -0.77 30.66
CA GLU A 179 20.35 -2.00 30.25
C GLU A 179 21.10 -2.88 29.22
N ALA A 180 22.24 -2.46 28.69
CA ALA A 180 23.04 -3.35 27.86
C ALA A 180 24.51 -2.95 27.79
N PRO A 181 25.48 -3.90 27.87
CA PRO A 181 26.89 -3.61 27.72
C PRO A 181 27.21 -3.20 26.27
N TYR A 182 27.91 -2.11 26.15
CA TYR A 182 28.19 -1.46 24.89
C TYR A 182 29.61 -1.77 24.39
N HIS A 183 29.72 -2.44 23.25
CA HIS A 183 30.98 -2.53 22.51
C HIS A 183 30.75 -2.08 21.06
N VAL A 184 31.07 -0.81 20.75
CA VAL A 184 31.23 -0.39 19.35
C VAL A 184 32.68 -0.59 18.97
N GLN A 185 32.93 -1.43 17.99
CA GLN A 185 34.18 -1.37 17.25
C GLN A 185 34.23 -0.05 16.48
N GLU A 186 35.20 0.80 16.79
CA GLU A 186 35.47 2.00 16.01
C GLU A 186 35.94 1.56 14.63
N LEU A 187 35.13 1.77 13.61
CA LEU A 187 35.58 1.66 12.22
C LEU A 187 36.72 2.64 12.00
N SER A 188 37.89 2.14 11.66
CA SER A 188 39.03 2.98 11.33
C SER A 188 38.70 3.80 10.06
N ARG A 189 39.28 5.02 9.94
CA ARG A 189 39.09 5.84 8.73
C ARG A 189 39.42 5.11 7.44
N ARG A 190 40.25 4.08 7.48
CA ARG A 190 40.67 3.24 6.35
C ARG A 190 39.56 2.28 5.91
N GLU A 191 38.82 1.69 6.86
CA GLU A 191 37.68 0.82 6.58
C GLU A 191 36.50 1.61 6.02
N MET A 192 36.27 2.82 6.51
CA MET A 192 35.25 3.73 5.96
C MET A 192 35.54 4.10 4.49
N PHE A 193 36.82 4.31 4.13
CA PHE A 193 37.20 4.60 2.74
C PHE A 193 37.16 3.36 1.82
N SER A 194 37.48 2.14 2.32
CA SER A 194 37.40 0.92 1.52
C SER A 194 35.94 0.60 1.18
N HIS A 195 35.00 0.75 2.13
CA HIS A 195 33.56 0.58 1.88
C HIS A 195 32.99 1.64 0.91
N MET A 196 33.50 2.88 0.91
CA MET A 196 33.12 3.91 -0.08
C MET A 196 33.62 3.55 -1.50
N THR A 197 34.79 2.92 -1.65
CA THR A 197 35.36 2.60 -2.97
C THR A 197 34.85 1.28 -3.55
N GLU A 198 34.54 0.29 -2.75
CA GLU A 198 33.89 -0.97 -3.18
C GLU A 198 32.40 -0.77 -3.46
N GLY A 199 31.71 0.05 -2.66
CA GLY A 199 30.33 0.45 -2.92
C GLY A 199 30.14 1.22 -4.23
N SER A 200 31.13 1.99 -4.69
CA SER A 200 31.03 2.76 -5.93
C SER A 200 31.13 1.91 -7.21
N ARG A 201 31.75 0.74 -7.20
CA ARG A 201 31.81 -0.14 -8.38
C ARG A 201 30.61 -1.08 -8.53
N ALA A 202 30.04 -1.57 -7.43
CA ALA A 202 28.76 -2.29 -7.44
C ALA A 202 27.56 -1.35 -7.53
N GLY A 203 27.70 -0.11 -7.03
CA GLY A 203 26.67 0.92 -6.98
C GLY A 203 26.33 1.53 -8.34
N THR A 204 27.28 1.61 -9.30
CA THR A 204 26.99 2.24 -10.61
C THR A 204 25.96 1.48 -11.44
N LYS A 205 25.94 0.15 -11.40
CA LYS A 205 24.88 -0.63 -12.08
C LYS A 205 23.55 -0.59 -11.34
N LYS A 206 23.55 -0.59 -10.00
CA LYS A 206 22.35 -0.40 -9.17
C LYS A 206 21.88 1.05 -9.19
N LEU A 207 22.78 2.03 -9.25
CA LEU A 207 22.46 3.45 -9.30
C LEU A 207 21.77 3.83 -10.62
N LEU A 208 22.18 3.24 -11.76
CA LEU A 208 21.49 3.45 -13.04
C LEU A 208 20.05 2.90 -13.05
N GLN A 209 19.79 1.81 -12.28
CA GLN A 209 18.44 1.27 -12.09
C GLN A 209 17.63 2.05 -11.04
N MET A 210 18.27 2.94 -10.29
CA MET A 210 17.64 3.78 -9.25
C MET A 210 17.35 5.22 -9.73
N LEU A 211 17.68 5.59 -10.96
CA LEU A 211 17.38 6.92 -11.49
C LEU A 211 15.86 7.14 -11.57
N PRO A 212 15.35 8.28 -11.06
CA PRO A 212 13.95 8.67 -11.21
C PRO A 212 13.61 8.72 -12.70
N GLY A 213 12.64 7.94 -13.15
CA GLY A 213 12.22 7.85 -14.55
C GLY A 213 12.60 6.57 -15.29
N LEU A 214 13.51 5.73 -14.73
CA LEU A 214 13.81 4.38 -15.26
C LEU A 214 13.22 3.27 -14.37
N ARG A 215 12.66 3.61 -13.21
CA ARG A 215 11.88 2.68 -12.40
C ARG A 215 10.53 2.48 -13.05
N SER A 216 10.15 1.23 -13.31
CA SER A 216 8.76 0.91 -13.56
C SER A 216 7.96 1.36 -12.32
N GLU A 217 6.78 1.93 -12.52
CA GLU A 217 5.89 2.35 -11.41
C GLU A 217 5.57 1.22 -10.42
N GLU A 218 5.89 -0.02 -10.76
CA GLU A 218 5.73 -1.21 -9.91
C GLU A 218 6.87 -1.40 -8.91
N ASP A 219 8.08 -0.88 -9.17
CA ASP A 219 9.28 -1.16 -8.38
C ASP A 219 9.52 -0.16 -7.23
N SER A 220 8.98 1.06 -7.31
CA SER A 220 9.35 2.15 -6.40
C SER A 220 8.70 2.06 -5.01
N ALA A 221 7.56 1.37 -4.86
CA ALA A 221 6.78 1.40 -3.61
C ALA A 221 7.13 0.32 -2.58
N ALA A 222 8.08 -0.56 -2.88
CA ALA A 222 8.17 -1.83 -2.16
C ALA A 222 9.57 -2.18 -1.65
N ASP A 223 10.51 -1.25 -1.60
CA ASP A 223 11.92 -1.61 -1.36
C ASP A 223 12.09 -2.47 -0.09
N PHE A 224 11.62 -2.04 1.08
CA PHE A 224 11.73 -2.86 2.29
C PHE A 224 10.83 -4.09 2.29
N ARG A 225 9.61 -4.03 1.73
CA ARG A 225 8.72 -5.19 1.64
C ARG A 225 9.23 -6.24 0.67
N LEU A 226 9.83 -5.81 -0.45
CA LEU A 226 10.50 -6.71 -1.38
C LEU A 226 11.72 -7.36 -0.72
N MET A 227 12.53 -6.60 0.01
CA MET A 227 13.68 -7.12 0.77
C MET A 227 13.23 -8.11 1.84
N LEU A 228 12.17 -7.83 2.57
CA LEU A 228 11.56 -8.75 3.52
C LEU A 228 11.11 -10.04 2.82
N HIS A 229 10.48 -9.93 1.65
CA HIS A 229 10.09 -11.11 0.88
C HIS A 229 11.31 -11.96 0.49
N GLN A 230 12.36 -11.35 -0.02
CA GLN A 230 13.59 -12.04 -0.38
C GLN A 230 14.24 -12.68 0.86
N ARG A 231 14.35 -11.94 1.96
CA ARG A 231 14.95 -12.44 3.20
C ARG A 231 14.16 -13.59 3.82
N THR A 232 12.85 -13.48 3.90
CA THR A 232 11.99 -14.55 4.42
C THR A 232 12.05 -15.80 3.55
N LYS A 233 12.20 -15.65 2.23
CA LYS A 233 12.43 -16.77 1.30
C LYS A 233 13.76 -17.48 1.57
N GLN A 234 14.84 -16.71 1.80
CA GLN A 234 16.16 -17.27 2.16
C GLN A 234 16.09 -18.03 3.49
N LEU A 235 15.49 -17.43 4.53
CA LEU A 235 15.33 -18.05 5.84
C LEU A 235 14.50 -19.33 5.78
N LYS A 236 13.45 -19.34 4.96
CA LYS A 236 12.64 -20.54 4.74
C LYS A 236 13.43 -21.67 4.06
N ALA A 237 14.31 -21.33 3.12
CA ALA A 237 15.14 -22.33 2.45
C ALA A 237 16.25 -22.91 3.37
N ALA A 238 16.67 -22.13 4.39
CA ALA A 238 17.74 -22.50 5.31
C ALA A 238 17.26 -23.25 6.58
N SER A 239 15.94 -23.39 6.79
CA SER A 239 15.38 -23.97 8.01
C SER A 239 14.39 -25.09 7.71
N GLU A 240 14.50 -26.20 8.44
CA GLU A 240 13.53 -27.30 8.40
C GLU A 240 12.16 -26.87 8.95
N THR A 241 12.16 -26.00 9.95
CA THR A 241 10.92 -25.41 10.52
C THR A 241 10.78 -23.97 10.06
N PRO A 242 9.90 -23.68 9.08
CA PRO A 242 9.77 -22.34 8.55
C PRO A 242 9.18 -21.39 9.57
N LEU A 243 9.82 -20.23 9.72
CA LEU A 243 9.29 -19.13 10.52
C LEU A 243 7.94 -18.68 9.96
N ARG A 244 7.09 -18.13 10.83
CA ARG A 244 5.80 -17.55 10.46
C ARG A 244 5.82 -16.06 10.72
N TYR A 245 5.26 -15.31 9.77
CA TYR A 245 5.23 -13.85 9.80
C TYR A 245 3.79 -13.36 9.76
N GLY A 246 3.46 -12.43 10.62
CA GLY A 246 2.14 -11.84 10.69
C GLY A 246 1.92 -10.80 9.59
N TRP A 247 0.86 -10.96 8.77
CA TRP A 247 0.48 -10.00 7.75
C TRP A 247 -1.03 -9.80 7.73
N TYR A 248 -1.47 -8.54 7.65
CA TYR A 248 -2.89 -8.24 7.52
C TYR A 248 -3.36 -8.47 6.10
N LEU A 249 -4.27 -9.42 5.93
CA LEU A 249 -4.87 -9.76 4.65
C LEU A 249 -6.38 -9.54 4.68
N PRO A 250 -7.02 -9.23 3.53
CA PRO A 250 -8.48 -9.09 3.46
C PRO A 250 -9.15 -10.41 3.86
N ASN A 251 -10.13 -10.32 4.74
CA ASN A 251 -10.91 -11.46 5.22
C ASN A 251 -12.16 -11.63 4.36
N PHE A 252 -12.17 -12.64 3.51
CA PHE A 252 -13.29 -12.93 2.62
C PHE A 252 -14.37 -13.73 3.33
N THR A 253 -15.62 -13.42 3.00
CA THR A 253 -16.83 -14.09 3.52
C THR A 253 -17.55 -14.87 2.42
N GLN A 254 -18.51 -15.70 2.81
CA GLN A 254 -19.37 -16.45 1.87
C GLN A 254 -20.18 -15.56 0.91
N LYS A 255 -20.29 -14.26 1.20
CA LYS A 255 -20.95 -13.29 0.31
C LYS A 255 -20.08 -12.88 -0.90
N CYS A 256 -18.82 -13.32 -0.96
CA CYS A 256 -17.94 -13.05 -2.09
C CYS A 256 -18.30 -13.98 -3.25
N PHE A 257 -18.60 -13.38 -4.39
CA PHE A 257 -18.92 -14.09 -5.65
C PHE A 257 -17.95 -13.77 -6.80
N GLY A 258 -16.75 -13.28 -6.49
CA GLY A 258 -15.68 -13.07 -7.47
C GLY A 258 -15.94 -11.92 -8.46
N CYS A 259 -16.61 -10.83 -8.07
CA CYS A 259 -16.93 -9.72 -8.98
C CYS A 259 -15.74 -8.87 -9.44
N GLY A 260 -14.54 -9.05 -8.87
CA GLY A 260 -13.31 -8.37 -9.26
C GLY A 260 -13.18 -6.90 -8.84
N LYS A 261 -14.14 -6.32 -8.09
CA LYS A 261 -14.05 -4.91 -7.67
C LYS A 261 -12.84 -4.64 -6.77
N CYS A 262 -12.54 -5.57 -5.85
CA CYS A 262 -11.39 -5.47 -4.95
C CYS A 262 -10.05 -5.58 -5.69
N GLU A 263 -9.96 -6.39 -6.73
CA GLU A 263 -8.79 -6.48 -7.61
C GLU A 263 -8.54 -5.15 -8.33
N LYS A 264 -9.58 -4.61 -8.98
CA LYS A 264 -9.49 -3.31 -9.67
C LYS A 264 -9.17 -2.14 -8.75
N ALA A 265 -9.59 -2.22 -7.49
CA ALA A 265 -9.31 -1.19 -6.49
C ALA A 265 -7.89 -1.31 -5.90
N CYS A 266 -7.24 -2.47 -6.04
CA CYS A 266 -5.91 -2.72 -5.50
C CYS A 266 -4.83 -2.13 -6.42
N ARG A 267 -4.39 -0.92 -6.14
CA ARG A 267 -3.42 -0.19 -6.97
C ARG A 267 -2.00 -0.74 -6.88
N SER A 268 -1.66 -1.45 -5.81
CA SER A 268 -0.38 -2.15 -5.70
C SER A 268 -0.34 -3.49 -6.45
N GLY A 269 -1.48 -3.91 -7.04
CA GLY A 269 -1.57 -5.21 -7.72
C GLY A 269 -1.39 -6.42 -6.78
N ALA A 270 -1.51 -6.20 -5.46
CA ALA A 270 -1.34 -7.26 -4.47
C ALA A 270 -2.47 -8.31 -4.52
N LEU A 271 -3.68 -7.92 -4.95
CA LEU A 271 -4.86 -8.78 -4.97
C LEU A 271 -5.22 -9.12 -6.42
N LYS A 272 -5.34 -10.41 -6.71
CA LYS A 272 -5.72 -10.92 -8.02
C LYS A 272 -6.77 -12.01 -7.90
N LEU A 273 -7.64 -12.08 -8.91
CA LEU A 273 -8.62 -13.15 -9.09
C LEU A 273 -8.17 -14.05 -10.25
N GLU A 274 -8.04 -15.33 -9.98
CA GLU A 274 -7.62 -16.35 -10.94
C GLU A 274 -8.74 -17.36 -11.16
N ASP A 275 -9.17 -17.53 -12.42
CA ASP A 275 -10.16 -18.54 -12.77
C ASP A 275 -9.49 -19.91 -12.82
N MET A 276 -10.10 -20.89 -12.17
CA MET A 276 -9.62 -22.24 -12.05
C MET A 276 -10.29 -23.14 -13.10
N PRO A 277 -9.63 -24.25 -13.51
CA PRO A 277 -10.22 -25.20 -14.46
C PRO A 277 -11.54 -25.83 -14.00
N ASP A 278 -11.78 -25.89 -12.69
CA ASP A 278 -13.02 -26.40 -12.06
C ASP A 278 -14.19 -25.41 -12.08
N GLY A 279 -14.05 -24.27 -12.77
CA GLY A 279 -15.06 -23.21 -12.84
C GLY A 279 -15.13 -22.33 -11.59
N GLN A 280 -14.30 -22.58 -10.59
CA GLN A 280 -14.17 -21.71 -9.42
C GLN A 280 -13.23 -20.53 -9.69
N THR A 281 -13.31 -19.52 -8.87
CA THR A 281 -12.36 -18.40 -8.85
C THR A 281 -11.60 -18.43 -7.55
N ARG A 282 -10.29 -18.44 -7.66
CA ARG A 282 -9.37 -18.31 -6.54
C ARG A 282 -8.99 -16.85 -6.35
N VAL A 283 -9.06 -16.36 -5.12
CA VAL A 283 -8.55 -15.04 -4.75
C VAL A 283 -7.15 -15.21 -4.19
N VAL A 284 -6.18 -14.58 -4.83
CA VAL A 284 -4.77 -14.62 -4.47
C VAL A 284 -4.35 -13.23 -3.98
N VAL A 285 -3.64 -13.19 -2.86
CA VAL A 285 -3.01 -11.98 -2.37
C VAL A 285 -1.51 -12.20 -2.28
N THR A 286 -0.73 -11.22 -2.72
CA THR A 286 0.72 -11.18 -2.57
C THR A 286 1.07 -10.25 -1.40
N PRO A 287 1.39 -10.79 -0.20
CA PRO A 287 1.60 -9.99 1.00
C PRO A 287 2.62 -8.87 0.84
N TRP A 288 3.81 -9.14 0.29
CA TRP A 288 4.82 -8.10 0.15
C TRP A 288 4.40 -6.91 -0.74
N LYS A 289 3.43 -7.09 -1.65
CA LYS A 289 2.82 -6.00 -2.42
C LYS A 289 1.69 -5.30 -1.66
N CYS A 290 1.13 -5.95 -0.63
CA CYS A 290 -0.01 -5.43 0.11
C CYS A 290 0.44 -4.43 1.19
N SER A 291 0.04 -3.17 1.03
CA SER A 291 0.28 -2.12 2.04
C SER A 291 -0.73 -2.11 3.20
N GLU A 292 -1.55 -3.15 3.34
CA GLU A 292 -2.56 -3.27 4.40
C GLU A 292 -3.56 -2.10 4.47
N CYS A 293 -3.68 -1.36 3.38
CA CYS A 293 -4.46 -0.11 3.32
C CYS A 293 -5.99 -0.30 3.44
N GLY A 294 -6.52 -1.51 3.30
CA GLY A 294 -7.95 -1.81 3.42
C GLY A 294 -8.84 -1.23 2.31
N VAL A 295 -8.28 -0.71 1.20
CA VAL A 295 -9.07 -0.20 0.06
C VAL A 295 -9.95 -1.27 -0.55
N CYS A 296 -9.48 -2.52 -0.60
CA CYS A 296 -10.25 -3.67 -1.08
C CYS A 296 -11.51 -3.93 -0.22
N VAL A 297 -11.45 -3.66 1.09
CA VAL A 297 -12.60 -3.74 2.00
C VAL A 297 -13.62 -2.66 1.65
N ALA A 298 -13.17 -1.41 1.51
CA ALA A 298 -14.05 -0.28 1.16
C ALA A 298 -14.69 -0.41 -0.23
N ALA A 299 -13.98 -1.01 -1.19
CA ALA A 299 -14.49 -1.25 -2.54
C ALA A 299 -15.51 -2.39 -2.61
N CYS A 300 -15.65 -3.20 -1.56
CA CYS A 300 -16.53 -4.36 -1.53
C CYS A 300 -17.96 -3.96 -1.19
N SER A 301 -18.79 -3.69 -2.21
CA SER A 301 -20.17 -3.21 -2.04
C SER A 301 -21.17 -4.24 -1.48
N ASN A 302 -20.80 -5.51 -1.42
CA ASN A 302 -21.68 -6.61 -0.99
C ASN A 302 -21.18 -7.32 0.27
N SER A 303 -20.31 -6.68 1.05
CA SER A 303 -19.76 -7.24 2.29
C SER A 303 -19.10 -8.62 2.10
N GLY A 304 -18.58 -8.89 0.90
CA GLY A 304 -17.80 -10.09 0.63
C GLY A 304 -16.40 -10.04 1.24
N ILE A 305 -15.98 -8.88 1.77
CA ILE A 305 -14.79 -8.69 2.59
C ILE A 305 -15.26 -7.92 3.84
N ASP A 306 -15.08 -8.49 5.02
CA ASP A 306 -15.53 -7.94 6.30
C ASP A 306 -14.46 -7.13 7.06
N GLY A 307 -13.22 -7.13 6.56
CA GLY A 307 -12.13 -6.38 7.16
C GLY A 307 -10.76 -6.90 6.73
N MET A 308 -9.74 -6.42 7.43
CA MET A 308 -8.37 -6.93 7.35
C MET A 308 -8.12 -7.80 8.59
N LYS A 309 -7.56 -8.99 8.40
CA LYS A 309 -7.27 -9.93 9.50
C LYS A 309 -5.80 -10.32 9.49
N LEU A 310 -5.18 -10.29 10.66
CA LEU A 310 -3.82 -10.77 10.86
C LEU A 310 -3.77 -12.28 10.61
N ARG A 311 -2.90 -12.69 9.70
CA ARG A 311 -2.66 -14.10 9.36
C ARG A 311 -1.17 -14.43 9.51
N GLN A 312 -0.89 -15.63 10.01
CA GLN A 312 0.47 -16.15 10.14
C GLN A 312 0.85 -16.86 8.84
N LEU A 313 1.86 -16.37 8.15
CA LEU A 313 2.28 -16.82 6.82
C LEU A 313 3.70 -17.37 6.86
N THR A 314 3.96 -18.43 6.12
CA THR A 314 5.33 -18.96 5.90
C THR A 314 5.99 -18.39 4.66
N THR A 315 5.31 -17.51 3.93
CA THR A 315 5.81 -16.84 2.73
C THR A 315 5.13 -15.49 2.56
N LEU A 316 5.85 -14.52 2.06
CA LEU A 316 5.30 -13.23 1.65
C LEU A 316 5.02 -13.17 0.13
N GLY A 317 5.24 -14.29 -0.58
CA GLY A 317 4.81 -14.48 -1.98
C GLY A 317 3.30 -14.66 -2.12
N PRO A 318 2.80 -14.98 -3.33
CA PRO A 318 1.38 -15.17 -3.57
C PRO A 318 0.77 -16.28 -2.69
N VAL A 319 -0.33 -15.96 -2.00
CA VAL A 319 -1.09 -16.90 -1.17
C VAL A 319 -2.55 -16.90 -1.55
N SER A 320 -3.17 -18.07 -1.63
CA SER A 320 -4.62 -18.19 -1.82
C SER A 320 -5.32 -17.88 -0.52
N VAL A 321 -6.20 -16.88 -0.53
CA VAL A 321 -6.92 -16.43 0.67
C VAL A 321 -8.39 -16.87 0.66
N TYR A 322 -8.96 -17.09 -0.52
CA TYR A 322 -10.37 -17.49 -0.67
C TYR A 322 -10.62 -18.19 -2.01
N LYS A 323 -11.70 -18.99 -2.07
CA LYS A 323 -12.25 -19.56 -3.30
C LYS A 323 -13.74 -19.29 -3.33
N CYS A 324 -14.27 -18.95 -4.49
CA CYS A 324 -15.70 -18.74 -4.70
C CYS A 324 -16.14 -19.27 -6.07
N SER A 325 -17.42 -19.61 -6.18
CA SER A 325 -18.05 -19.94 -7.46
C SER A 325 -18.60 -18.66 -8.08
N LYS A 326 -18.37 -18.44 -9.36
CA LYS A 326 -18.95 -17.35 -10.12
C LYS A 326 -20.31 -17.76 -10.66
N THR A 327 -21.35 -16.99 -10.33
CA THR A 327 -22.60 -16.99 -11.08
C THR A 327 -22.54 -15.88 -12.11
N LEU A 328 -22.78 -16.18 -13.37
CA LEU A 328 -22.70 -15.21 -14.45
C LEU A 328 -24.09 -14.72 -14.84
N CYS A 329 -24.17 -13.44 -15.18
CA CYS A 329 -25.37 -12.83 -15.72
C CYS A 329 -25.72 -13.44 -17.09
N ALA A 330 -26.95 -13.94 -17.25
CA ALA A 330 -27.42 -14.55 -18.50
C ALA A 330 -27.34 -13.60 -19.71
N ASP A 331 -27.45 -12.26 -19.50
CA ASP A 331 -27.48 -11.29 -20.59
C ASP A 331 -26.07 -10.77 -20.97
N CYS A 332 -25.18 -10.53 -20.01
CA CYS A 332 -23.90 -9.85 -20.28
C CYS A 332 -22.67 -10.60 -19.78
N GLY A 333 -22.80 -11.80 -19.21
CA GLY A 333 -21.71 -12.63 -18.73
C GLY A 333 -20.93 -12.08 -17.53
N LYS A 334 -21.36 -10.96 -16.94
CA LYS A 334 -20.67 -10.39 -15.75
C LYS A 334 -21.01 -11.19 -14.50
N PRO A 335 -20.06 -11.33 -13.55
CA PRO A 335 -20.33 -11.98 -12.27
C PRO A 335 -21.45 -11.27 -11.49
N ILE A 336 -22.36 -12.07 -10.94
CA ILE A 336 -23.50 -11.61 -10.13
C ILE A 336 -23.56 -12.37 -8.81
N ALA A 337 -24.23 -11.76 -7.82
CA ALA A 337 -24.50 -12.48 -6.56
C ALA A 337 -25.35 -13.72 -6.82
N PRO A 338 -25.06 -14.84 -6.11
CA PRO A 338 -25.80 -16.11 -6.32
C PRO A 338 -27.32 -15.97 -6.15
N ASN A 339 -27.75 -15.04 -5.29
CA ASN A 339 -29.17 -14.77 -5.00
C ASN A 339 -29.76 -13.67 -5.90
N SER A 340 -29.15 -13.36 -7.03
CA SER A 340 -29.69 -12.35 -7.96
C SER A 340 -30.98 -12.89 -8.58
N SER A 341 -32.08 -12.15 -8.39
CA SER A 341 -33.37 -12.52 -9.03
C SER A 341 -33.21 -12.56 -10.54
N GLU A 342 -33.83 -13.57 -11.17
CA GLU A 342 -33.82 -13.80 -12.61
C GLU A 342 -32.46 -14.16 -13.25
N GLY A 343 -31.40 -14.43 -12.46
CA GLY A 343 -30.09 -14.76 -13.00
C GLY A 343 -29.44 -13.65 -13.82
N ILE A 344 -29.87 -12.37 -13.66
CA ILE A 344 -29.38 -11.22 -14.39
C ILE A 344 -28.88 -10.11 -13.44
N CYS A 345 -27.88 -9.35 -13.88
CA CYS A 345 -27.35 -8.22 -13.10
C CYS A 345 -28.32 -7.04 -13.06
N SER A 346 -28.17 -6.16 -12.07
CA SER A 346 -29.01 -4.96 -11.91
C SER A 346 -29.02 -4.06 -13.15
N VAL A 347 -27.90 -3.93 -13.83
CA VAL A 347 -27.77 -3.11 -15.05
C VAL A 347 -28.61 -3.72 -16.20
N CYS A 348 -28.50 -5.03 -16.41
CA CYS A 348 -29.30 -5.71 -17.43
C CYS A 348 -30.79 -5.68 -17.09
N ARG A 349 -31.16 -5.82 -15.82
CA ARG A 349 -32.54 -5.70 -15.38
C ARG A 349 -33.11 -4.30 -15.66
N ILE A 350 -32.34 -3.25 -15.37
CA ILE A 350 -32.74 -1.87 -15.70
C ILE A 350 -32.91 -1.71 -17.22
N LYS A 351 -31.95 -2.21 -18.02
CA LYS A 351 -32.05 -2.13 -19.49
C LYS A 351 -33.29 -2.86 -20.01
N ARG A 352 -33.60 -4.08 -19.52
CA ARG A 352 -34.82 -4.80 -19.90
C ARG A 352 -36.08 -4.00 -19.56
N ARG A 353 -36.18 -3.46 -18.32
CA ARG A 353 -37.31 -2.64 -17.90
C ARG A 353 -37.47 -1.37 -18.72
N THR A 354 -36.34 -0.70 -19.03
CA THR A 354 -36.38 0.51 -19.86
C THR A 354 -36.87 0.19 -21.28
N LYS A 355 -36.38 -0.90 -21.88
CA LYS A 355 -36.81 -1.35 -23.20
C LYS A 355 -38.30 -1.70 -23.21
N GLN A 356 -38.78 -2.45 -22.22
CA GLN A 356 -40.18 -2.78 -22.08
C GLN A 356 -41.08 -1.54 -21.98
N ARG A 357 -40.70 -0.56 -21.12
CA ARG A 357 -41.43 0.71 -21.01
C ARG A 357 -41.44 1.52 -22.31
N GLN A 358 -40.36 1.48 -23.08
CA GLN A 358 -40.31 2.14 -24.41
C GLN A 358 -41.23 1.43 -25.40
N GLU A 359 -41.26 0.10 -25.41
CA GLU A 359 -42.16 -0.70 -26.25
C GLU A 359 -43.63 -0.48 -25.90
N GLU A 360 -43.98 -0.49 -24.60
CA GLU A 360 -45.30 -0.14 -24.12
C GLU A 360 -45.73 1.29 -24.49
N ALA A 361 -44.84 2.26 -24.33
CA ALA A 361 -45.11 3.65 -24.70
C ALA A 361 -45.32 3.79 -26.23
N ALA A 362 -44.50 3.10 -27.04
CA ALA A 362 -44.65 3.09 -28.49
C ALA A 362 -45.98 2.43 -28.91
N ALA A 363 -46.37 1.32 -28.24
CA ALA A 363 -47.67 0.64 -28.51
C ALA A 363 -48.86 1.58 -28.22
N ARG A 364 -48.86 2.22 -27.03
CA ARG A 364 -49.90 3.22 -26.67
C ARG A 364 -49.93 4.43 -27.61
N ALA A 365 -48.77 4.87 -28.09
CA ALA A 365 -48.70 5.96 -29.09
C ALA A 365 -49.32 5.55 -30.42
N LYS A 366 -49.07 4.33 -30.90
CA LYS A 366 -49.69 3.77 -32.11
C LYS A 366 -51.21 3.67 -31.96
N GLU A 367 -51.68 3.15 -30.83
CA GLU A 367 -53.12 3.05 -30.53
C GLU A 367 -53.79 4.41 -30.53
N ARG A 368 -53.19 5.42 -29.88
CA ARG A 368 -53.70 6.80 -29.91
C ARG A 368 -53.72 7.41 -31.30
N ILE A 369 -52.78 7.09 -32.16
CA ILE A 369 -52.77 7.54 -33.56
C ILE A 369 -53.90 6.86 -34.34
N ALA A 370 -54.08 5.58 -34.19
CA ALA A 370 -55.15 4.80 -34.84
C ALA A 370 -56.54 5.28 -34.39
N GLU A 371 -56.73 5.53 -33.08
CA GLU A 371 -58.01 6.15 -32.57
C GLU A 371 -58.24 7.54 -33.15
N ARG A 372 -57.20 8.34 -33.32
CA ARG A 372 -57.30 9.67 -33.89
C ARG A 372 -57.67 9.64 -35.37
N GLU A 373 -57.10 8.70 -36.11
CA GLU A 373 -57.43 8.48 -37.51
C GLU A 373 -58.86 7.93 -37.69
N ALA A 374 -59.29 6.99 -36.85
CA ALA A 374 -60.67 6.49 -36.84
C ALA A 374 -61.66 7.60 -36.53
N ARG A 375 -61.33 8.49 -35.55
CA ARG A 375 -62.20 9.64 -35.23
C ARG A 375 -62.25 10.66 -36.36
N LYS A 376 -61.15 10.89 -37.09
CA LYS A 376 -61.15 11.74 -38.29
C LYS A 376 -62.03 11.13 -39.42
N ALA A 377 -61.94 9.84 -39.63
CA ALA A 377 -62.74 9.16 -40.62
C ALA A 377 -64.25 9.23 -40.31
N CYS A 378 -64.68 9.08 -39.02
CA CYS A 378 -66.06 9.30 -38.58
C CYS A 378 -66.56 10.75 -38.81
N LEU A 379 -65.69 11.76 -38.54
CA LEU A 379 -66.07 13.18 -38.73
C LEU A 379 -66.22 13.57 -40.21
N LEU A 380 -65.49 12.90 -41.12
CA LEU A 380 -65.64 13.10 -42.57
C LEU A 380 -66.95 12.50 -43.09
N TYR A 381 -67.51 11.48 -42.44
CA TYR A 381 -68.81 10.86 -42.82
C TYR A 381 -70.03 11.55 -42.29
N THR A 382 -69.87 12.47 -41.28
CA THR A 382 -70.98 13.23 -40.66
C THR A 382 -71.03 14.68 -41.13
N SER A 383 -70.29 15.06 -42.18
CA SER A 383 -70.44 16.38 -42.82
C SER A 383 -71.77 16.46 -43.53
N PRO A 384 -72.71 17.38 -43.15
CA PRO A 384 -73.96 17.49 -43.87
C PRO A 384 -73.69 17.89 -45.30
N SER A 385 -74.37 17.19 -46.25
CA SER A 385 -74.47 17.54 -47.67
C SER A 385 -74.98 18.98 -47.81
N PRO A 386 -74.32 19.82 -48.58
CA PRO A 386 -74.91 21.10 -48.87
C PRO A 386 -76.14 20.87 -49.75
N ARG A 387 -77.30 21.08 -49.18
CA ARG A 387 -78.53 21.26 -49.94
C ARG A 387 -78.96 22.72 -49.74
N ASP A 388 -79.02 23.36 -50.89
CA ASP A 388 -79.70 24.59 -51.27
C ASP A 388 -79.11 25.86 -50.75
#